data_7e9710638f712e4733c9c9b7f21f45e2
#
_entry.id   7e9710638f712e4733c9c9b7f21f45e2
#
_cell.length_a   1.000
_cell.length_b   1.000
_cell.length_c   1.000
_cell.angle_alpha   90.00
_cell.angle_beta   90.00
_cell.angle_gamma   90.00
#
_symmetry.space_group_name_H-M   'P 1'
#
loop_
_entity.id
_entity.type
_entity.pdbx_description
1 polymer ?
#
loop_
_entity_poly.entity_id
_entity_poly.type
_entity_poly.pdbx_seq_one_letter_code
_entity_poly.pdbx_strand_id
1 'polypeptide(L)'
;NKAQNTLVATFMNTQSVDKLPLKEQANKLYQIIHAINSITTNPLQELTKLYLDNDYYKVENYFNCPVFQNSKEANELLLRDRNQKWVPIIEKNISNHLCLFAFGLRHLMGEDSIIKMLRAKGYTIKPII
;
A
#
# COMPACT_ATOMS: atom_id res chain seq x y z
N ASN A 1 -24.52 0.66 2.57
CA ASN A 1 -23.97 -0.15 3.65
C ASN A 1 -22.76 0.58 4.26
N LYS A 2 -22.74 0.74 5.61
CA LYS A 2 -21.73 1.56 6.31
C LYS A 2 -20.28 1.16 6.01
N ALA A 3 -20.05 -0.14 5.82
CA ALA A 3 -18.74 -0.69 5.46
C ALA A 3 -18.29 -0.29 4.04
N GLN A 4 -19.22 -0.27 3.07
CA GLN A 4 -18.93 0.16 1.70
C GLN A 4 -18.61 1.65 1.63
N ASN A 5 -19.30 2.48 2.39
CA ASN A 5 -19.03 3.92 2.46
C ASN A 5 -17.67 4.22 3.09
N THR A 6 -17.26 3.45 4.10
CA THR A 6 -15.93 3.58 4.71
C THR A 6 -14.83 3.17 3.74
N LEU A 7 -15.03 2.11 2.96
CA LEU A 7 -14.10 1.68 1.90
C LEU A 7 -13.91 2.78 0.85
N VAL A 8 -15.00 3.30 0.30
CA VAL A 8 -14.95 4.38 -0.70
C VAL A 8 -14.21 5.61 -0.13
N ALA A 9 -14.49 6.00 1.11
CA ALA A 9 -13.82 7.13 1.75
C ALA A 9 -12.32 6.87 1.98
N THR A 10 -11.93 5.64 2.30
CA THR A 10 -10.51 5.27 2.49
C THR A 10 -9.74 5.27 1.16
N PHE A 11 -10.36 4.83 0.07
CA PHE A 11 -9.75 4.84 -1.27
C PHE A 11 -9.70 6.22 -1.91
N MET A 12 -10.60 7.09 -1.55
CA MET A 12 -10.63 8.49 -1.98
C MET A 12 -9.81 9.38 -1.05
N ASN A 13 -8.70 8.90 -0.51
CA ASN A 13 -7.79 9.75 0.25
C ASN A 13 -7.30 10.89 -0.64
N THR A 14 -7.89 12.01 -0.42
CA THR A 14 -8.28 13.09 -1.30
C THR A 14 -7.12 13.85 -1.93
N GLN A 15 -5.98 13.95 -1.29
CA GLN A 15 -4.88 14.81 -1.77
C GLN A 15 -4.26 14.41 -3.12
N SER A 16 -4.33 13.13 -3.49
CA SER A 16 -3.80 12.66 -4.78
C SER A 16 -4.87 12.61 -5.87
N VAL A 17 -6.14 12.38 -5.48
CA VAL A 17 -7.25 12.32 -6.43
C VAL A 17 -7.67 13.72 -6.88
N ASP A 18 -7.68 14.68 -5.96
CA ASP A 18 -8.08 16.07 -6.26
C ASP A 18 -7.16 16.78 -7.27
N LYS A 19 -5.95 16.27 -7.46
CA LYS A 19 -5.00 16.79 -8.46
C LYS A 19 -5.19 16.19 -9.86
N LEU A 20 -6.00 15.15 -10.00
CA LEU A 20 -6.27 14.52 -11.28
C LEU A 20 -7.33 15.32 -12.06
N PRO A 21 -7.30 15.29 -13.41
CA PRO A 21 -8.39 15.82 -14.22
C PRO A 21 -9.74 15.17 -13.85
N LEU A 22 -10.83 15.95 -13.86
CA LEU A 22 -12.16 15.46 -13.45
C LEU A 22 -12.60 14.17 -14.13
N LYS A 23 -12.25 14.01 -15.41
CA LYS A 23 -12.53 12.77 -16.16
C LYS A 23 -11.83 11.55 -15.56
N GLU A 24 -10.59 11.72 -15.11
CA GLU A 24 -9.84 10.64 -14.47
C GLU A 24 -10.36 10.33 -13.07
N GLN A 25 -10.75 11.36 -12.32
CA GLN A 25 -11.44 11.17 -11.02
C GLN A 25 -12.72 10.37 -11.20
N ALA A 26 -13.56 10.72 -12.19
CA ALA A 26 -14.80 10.02 -12.49
C ALA A 26 -14.56 8.56 -12.93
N ASN A 27 -13.57 8.31 -13.80
CA ASN A 27 -13.20 6.96 -14.22
C ASN A 27 -12.71 6.13 -13.03
N LYS A 28 -11.92 6.69 -12.17
CA LYS A 28 -11.40 5.99 -10.98
C LYS A 28 -12.54 5.63 -10.02
N LEU A 29 -13.45 6.56 -9.79
CA LEU A 29 -14.65 6.30 -8.97
C LEU A 29 -15.51 5.19 -9.58
N TYR A 30 -15.74 5.23 -10.88
CA TYR A 30 -16.49 4.20 -11.60
C TYR A 30 -15.85 2.82 -11.45
N GLN A 31 -14.53 2.71 -11.65
CA GLN A 31 -13.79 1.45 -11.48
C GLN A 31 -13.89 0.92 -10.04
N ILE A 32 -13.77 1.80 -9.02
CA ILE A 32 -13.92 1.43 -7.62
C ILE A 32 -15.33 0.90 -7.34
N ILE A 33 -16.37 1.59 -7.79
CA ILE A 33 -17.76 1.17 -7.60
C ILE A 33 -18.02 -0.18 -8.25
N HIS A 34 -17.55 -0.37 -9.49
CA HIS A 34 -17.65 -1.65 -10.18
C HIS A 34 -16.93 -2.78 -9.47
N ALA A 35 -15.70 -2.53 -9.02
CA ALA A 35 -14.93 -3.51 -8.28
C ALA A 35 -15.60 -3.87 -6.94
N ILE A 36 -16.11 -2.89 -6.19
CA ILE A 36 -16.84 -3.12 -4.93
C ILE A 36 -18.11 -3.94 -5.16
N ASN A 37 -18.86 -3.68 -6.23
CA ASN A 37 -20.08 -4.42 -6.55
C ASN A 37 -19.80 -5.87 -7.00
N SER A 38 -18.62 -6.16 -7.51
CA SER A 38 -18.21 -7.52 -7.91
C SER A 38 -17.61 -8.34 -6.75
N ILE A 39 -17.31 -7.70 -5.62
CA ILE A 39 -16.69 -8.36 -4.46
C ILE A 39 -17.78 -8.92 -3.55
N THR A 40 -17.76 -10.23 -3.36
CA THR A 40 -18.68 -10.94 -2.45
C THR A 40 -18.23 -10.92 -1.00
N THR A 41 -16.95 -10.63 -0.74
CA THR A 41 -16.33 -10.58 0.59
C THR A 41 -15.80 -9.18 0.89
N ASN A 42 -15.69 -8.82 2.17
CA ASN A 42 -15.08 -7.54 2.56
C ASN A 42 -13.55 -7.58 2.33
N PRO A 43 -13.00 -6.76 1.41
CA PRO A 43 -11.58 -6.81 1.07
C PRO A 43 -10.63 -6.57 2.26
N LEU A 44 -11.04 -5.75 3.22
CA LEU A 44 -10.23 -5.51 4.41
C LEU A 44 -10.20 -6.71 5.35
N GLN A 45 -11.32 -7.44 5.46
CA GLN A 45 -11.36 -8.67 6.26
C GLN A 45 -10.52 -9.77 5.64
N GLU A 46 -10.56 -9.90 4.33
CA GLU A 46 -9.73 -10.86 3.60
C GLU A 46 -8.24 -10.53 3.73
N LEU A 47 -7.86 -9.27 3.53
CA LEU A 47 -6.49 -8.81 3.75
C LEU A 47 -6.02 -9.06 5.19
N THR A 48 -6.87 -8.78 6.17
CA THR A 48 -6.57 -9.04 7.59
C THR A 48 -6.33 -10.52 7.84
N LYS A 49 -7.17 -11.40 7.26
CA LYS A 49 -6.99 -12.84 7.37
C LYS A 49 -5.65 -13.29 6.78
N LEU A 50 -5.34 -12.88 5.54
CA LEU A 50 -4.07 -13.21 4.89
C LEU A 50 -2.86 -12.73 5.71
N TYR A 51 -2.96 -11.55 6.31
CA TYR A 51 -1.92 -11.02 7.19
C TYR A 51 -1.74 -11.87 8.46
N LEU A 52 -2.83 -12.28 9.10
CA LEU A 52 -2.81 -13.13 10.30
C LEU A 52 -2.33 -14.56 10.00
N ASP A 53 -2.60 -15.06 8.78
CA ASP A 53 -2.12 -16.36 8.31
C ASP A 53 -0.62 -16.34 7.94
N ASN A 54 0.06 -15.19 8.09
CA ASN A 54 1.47 -14.97 7.70
C ASN A 54 1.79 -15.28 6.23
N ASP A 55 0.78 -15.24 5.36
CA ASP A 55 0.96 -15.52 3.93
C ASP A 55 1.30 -14.22 3.16
N TYR A 56 2.54 -13.78 3.33
CA TYR A 56 3.01 -12.51 2.76
C TYR A 56 2.93 -12.48 1.23
N TYR A 57 3.07 -13.62 0.56
CA TYR A 57 2.94 -13.71 -0.91
C TYR A 57 1.50 -13.43 -1.35
N LYS A 58 0.52 -13.99 -0.66
CA LYS A 58 -0.88 -13.70 -0.94
C LYS A 58 -1.24 -12.27 -0.59
N VAL A 59 -0.70 -11.73 0.50
CA VAL A 59 -0.87 -10.32 0.86
C VAL A 59 -0.33 -9.41 -0.25
N GLU A 60 0.88 -9.67 -0.77
CA GLU A 60 1.46 -8.88 -1.87
C GLU A 60 0.60 -8.98 -3.13
N ASN A 61 0.17 -10.18 -3.51
CA ASN A 61 -0.72 -10.40 -4.64
C ASN A 61 -2.09 -9.75 -4.46
N TYR A 62 -2.60 -9.70 -3.24
CA TYR A 62 -3.86 -9.05 -2.92
C TYR A 62 -3.85 -7.56 -3.20
N PHE A 63 -2.72 -6.89 -2.95
CA PHE A 63 -2.55 -5.48 -3.31
C PHE A 63 -2.53 -5.22 -4.84
N ASN A 64 -2.37 -6.26 -5.66
CA ASN A 64 -2.51 -6.17 -7.10
C ASN A 64 -3.97 -6.26 -7.58
N CYS A 65 -4.93 -6.50 -6.67
CA CYS A 65 -6.36 -6.44 -6.97
C CYS A 65 -6.74 -5.01 -7.41
N PRO A 66 -7.59 -4.84 -8.45
CA PRO A 66 -7.98 -3.52 -8.97
C PRO A 66 -8.50 -2.55 -7.90
N VAL A 67 -9.13 -3.07 -6.83
CA VAL A 67 -9.64 -2.27 -5.71
C VAL A 67 -8.52 -1.54 -4.97
N PHE A 68 -7.31 -2.13 -4.91
CA PHE A 68 -6.16 -1.57 -4.21
C PHE A 68 -5.13 -0.93 -5.15
N GLN A 69 -5.33 -1.06 -6.47
CA GLN A 69 -4.44 -0.44 -7.43
C GLN A 69 -4.66 1.07 -7.48
N ASN A 70 -3.59 1.79 -7.24
CA ASN A 70 -3.52 3.22 -7.49
C ASN A 70 -3.01 3.48 -8.92
N SER A 71 -3.25 4.68 -9.45
CA SER A 71 -2.54 5.11 -10.65
C SER A 71 -1.02 5.12 -10.39
N LYS A 72 -0.23 5.08 -11.47
CA LYS A 72 1.23 5.15 -11.36
C LYS A 72 1.67 6.38 -10.58
N GLU A 73 1.09 7.53 -10.88
CA GLU A 73 1.38 8.82 -10.23
C GLU A 73 1.02 8.79 -8.73
N ALA A 74 -0.10 8.17 -8.38
CA ALA A 74 -0.51 8.02 -6.99
C ALA A 74 0.42 7.06 -6.23
N ASN A 75 0.87 5.96 -6.86
CA ASN A 75 1.85 5.06 -6.25
C ASN A 75 3.21 5.76 -6.06
N GLU A 76 3.65 6.55 -7.03
CA GLU A 76 4.87 7.35 -6.91
C GLU A 76 4.76 8.30 -5.71
N LEU A 77 3.72 9.09 -5.66
CA LEU A 77 3.54 10.10 -4.60
C LEU A 77 3.34 9.49 -3.21
N LEU A 78 2.49 8.46 -3.11
CA LEU A 78 2.06 7.91 -1.82
C LEU A 78 3.01 6.86 -1.25
N LEU A 79 3.77 6.18 -2.10
CA LEU A 79 4.65 5.08 -1.70
C LEU A 79 6.10 5.38 -2.03
N ARG A 80 6.46 5.43 -3.32
CA ARG A 80 7.85 5.50 -3.75
C ARG A 80 8.59 6.72 -3.21
N ASP A 81 8.06 7.91 -3.41
CA ASP A 81 8.70 9.16 -2.98
C ASP A 81 8.87 9.24 -1.47
N ARG A 82 7.89 8.71 -0.74
CA ARG A 82 7.96 8.63 0.73
C ARG A 82 8.99 7.60 1.17
N ASN A 83 8.98 6.42 0.59
CA ASN A 83 9.92 5.35 0.91
C ASN A 83 11.36 5.78 0.61
N GLN A 84 11.59 6.44 -0.53
CA GLN A 84 12.90 6.99 -0.90
C GLN A 84 13.41 8.03 0.12
N LYS A 85 12.53 8.85 0.68
CA LYS A 85 12.89 9.81 1.73
C LYS A 85 13.17 9.14 3.07
N TRP A 86 12.47 8.05 3.38
CA TRP A 86 12.62 7.35 4.65
C TRP A 86 13.84 6.43 4.70
N VAL A 87 14.21 5.80 3.59
CA VAL A 87 15.34 4.87 3.55
C VAL A 87 16.65 5.48 4.08
N PRO A 88 17.10 6.69 3.68
CA PRO A 88 18.29 7.30 4.26
C PRO A 88 18.17 7.58 5.77
N ILE A 89 16.97 7.90 6.25
CA ILE A 89 16.70 8.13 7.68
C ILE A 89 16.83 6.80 8.45
N ILE A 90 16.29 5.72 7.89
CA ILE A 90 16.42 4.37 8.46
C ILE A 90 17.90 4.01 8.55
N GLU A 91 18.66 4.13 7.46
CA GLU A 91 20.10 3.82 7.42
C GLU A 91 20.88 4.59 8.49
N LYS A 92 20.65 5.90 8.61
CA LYS A 92 21.29 6.73 9.61
C LYS A 92 21.01 6.25 11.04
N ASN A 93 19.79 5.81 11.32
CA ASN A 93 19.41 5.39 12.67
C ASN A 93 19.96 4.00 13.02
N ILE A 94 19.84 3.02 12.11
CA ILE A 94 20.31 1.65 12.37
C ILE A 94 21.83 1.56 12.47
N SER A 95 22.57 2.51 11.90
CA SER A 95 24.05 2.55 12.01
C SER A 95 24.54 2.77 13.44
N ASN A 96 23.73 3.38 14.32
CA ASN A 96 24.15 3.80 15.64
C ASN A 96 23.30 3.24 16.78
N HIS A 97 22.14 2.68 16.47
CA HIS A 97 21.17 2.28 17.49
C HIS A 97 20.41 1.01 17.07
N LEU A 98 19.93 0.28 18.07
CA LEU A 98 18.85 -0.69 17.86
C LEU A 98 17.55 0.08 17.69
N CYS A 99 16.87 -0.13 16.56
CA CYS A 99 15.70 0.65 16.20
C CYS A 99 14.51 -0.27 15.92
N LEU A 100 13.32 0.19 16.29
CA LEU A 100 12.04 -0.34 15.82
C LEU A 100 11.41 0.68 14.89
N PHE A 101 11.05 0.28 13.69
CA PHE A 101 10.31 1.10 12.74
C PHE A 101 8.95 0.46 12.47
N ALA A 102 7.89 1.27 12.54
CA ALA A 102 6.53 0.84 12.21
C ALA A 102 6.04 1.55 10.94
N PHE A 103 5.64 0.77 9.95
CA PHE A 103 5.13 1.26 8.68
C PHE A 103 3.79 0.63 8.35
N GLY A 104 2.95 1.35 7.60
CA GLY A 104 1.81 0.72 6.98
C GLY A 104 2.26 -0.40 6.03
N LEU A 105 1.53 -1.52 6.02
CA LEU A 105 1.90 -2.73 5.28
C LEU A 105 2.23 -2.46 3.80
N ARG A 106 1.53 -1.53 3.15
CA ARG A 106 1.76 -1.15 1.75
C ARG A 106 3.18 -0.60 1.49
N HIS A 107 3.81 0.04 2.47
CA HIS A 107 5.19 0.53 2.37
C HIS A 107 6.24 -0.59 2.43
N LEU A 108 5.85 -1.76 2.91
CA LEU A 108 6.71 -2.94 3.04
C LEU A 108 6.57 -3.91 1.86
N MET A 109 5.55 -3.75 1.01
CA MET A 109 5.22 -4.67 -0.08
C MET A 109 5.41 -4.03 -1.45
N GLY A 110 5.73 -4.87 -2.44
CA GLY A 110 5.87 -4.46 -3.86
C GLY A 110 7.24 -3.91 -4.23
N GLU A 111 7.36 -3.48 -5.48
CA GLU A 111 8.64 -3.06 -6.08
C GLU A 111 9.26 -1.83 -5.40
N ASP A 112 8.43 -0.86 -5.07
CA ASP A 112 8.85 0.40 -4.42
C ASP A 112 8.88 0.30 -2.88
N SER A 113 8.95 -0.92 -2.32
CA SER A 113 8.93 -1.14 -0.87
C SER A 113 10.24 -0.75 -0.19
N ILE A 114 10.13 -0.32 1.07
CA ILE A 114 11.30 -0.06 1.94
C ILE A 114 12.20 -1.30 2.01
N ILE A 115 11.61 -2.50 2.10
CA ILE A 115 12.35 -3.77 2.17
C ILE A 115 13.20 -3.97 0.90
N LYS A 116 12.63 -3.77 -0.30
CA LYS A 116 13.39 -3.90 -1.56
C LYS A 116 14.45 -2.83 -1.69
N MET A 117 14.14 -1.59 -1.32
CA MET A 117 15.12 -0.50 -1.37
C MET A 117 16.32 -0.75 -0.44
N LEU A 118 16.09 -1.23 0.77
CA LEU A 118 17.17 -1.57 1.69
C LEU A 118 17.97 -2.79 1.23
N ARG A 119 17.30 -3.83 0.70
CA ARG A 119 18.00 -4.98 0.11
C ARG A 119 18.87 -4.59 -1.06
N ALA A 120 18.42 -3.70 -1.93
CA ALA A 120 19.20 -3.16 -3.04
C ALA A 120 20.47 -2.41 -2.58
N LYS A 121 20.48 -1.91 -1.34
CA LYS A 121 21.62 -1.28 -0.69
C LYS A 121 22.53 -2.26 0.09
N GLY A 122 22.22 -3.56 0.02
CA GLY A 122 23.03 -4.62 0.64
C GLY A 122 22.58 -5.04 2.06
N TYR A 123 21.48 -4.51 2.58
CA TYR A 123 20.97 -4.95 3.88
C TYR A 123 20.30 -6.32 3.77
N THR A 124 20.56 -7.18 4.75
CA THR A 124 19.86 -8.45 4.90
C THR A 124 18.62 -8.25 5.74
N ILE A 125 17.45 -8.49 5.16
CA ILE A 125 16.16 -8.37 5.84
C ILE A 125 15.44 -9.70 5.74
N LYS A 126 15.11 -10.28 6.89
CA LYS A 126 14.41 -11.56 7.01
C LYS A 126 13.09 -11.37 7.76
N PRO A 127 12.02 -12.07 7.38
CA PRO A 127 10.82 -12.13 8.20
C PRO A 127 11.13 -12.85 9.51
N ILE A 128 10.49 -12.42 10.59
CA ILE A 128 10.44 -13.16 11.85
C ILE A 128 9.09 -13.86 11.86
N ILE A 129 9.11 -15.19 11.78
CA ILE A 129 7.93 -16.05 11.76
C ILE A 129 7.82 -16.73 13.11
#